data_4c6f0323df026088089d205295ee95fc
#
_entry.id   4c6f0323df026088089d205295ee95fc
#
_cell.length_a   1.000
_cell.length_b   1.000
_cell.length_c   1.000
_cell.angle_alpha   90.00
_cell.angle_beta   90.00
_cell.angle_gamma   90.00
#
_symmetry.space_group_name_H-M   'P 1'
#
loop_
_entity.id
_entity.type
_entity.pdbx_description
1 polymer ?
#
loop_
_entity_poly.entity_id
_entity_poly.type
_entity_poly.pdbx_seq_one_letter_code
_entity_poly.pdbx_strand_id
1 'polypeptide(L)'
;MRYPAIAGFYRLFFAAVSLVAVLYMRGEMQRLPRGPALLLVASGSFLAIDFMCWHRSIHLVGPGFSTLLASFQVFFTALFAWLLFREKVTRMFVVAIFMALLGLTFITGLDWSMLSSGFRSGIVFGLLAALCYSGYLLFLKESLRENVLSGMSVMLVVSISGAIVLGVVGLATGASFVIPDGGSLLALLGVG
;
A
#
# COMPACT_ATOMS: atom_id res chain seq x y z
N MET A 1 7.46 11.07 12.61
CA MET A 1 6.54 10.21 13.40
C MET A 1 7.28 8.94 13.82
N ARG A 2 7.27 8.62 15.11
CA ARG A 2 8.05 7.49 15.68
C ARG A 2 7.48 6.11 15.33
N TYR A 3 6.21 6.05 14.89
CA TYR A 3 5.48 4.81 14.61
C TYR A 3 4.75 4.88 13.28
N PRO A 4 5.29 4.27 12.23
CA PRO A 4 4.72 4.27 10.87
C PRO A 4 3.30 3.69 10.79
N ALA A 5 3.02 2.65 11.58
CA ALA A 5 1.72 1.97 11.61
C ALA A 5 0.58 2.91 12.03
N ILE A 6 0.85 3.88 12.92
CA ILE A 6 -0.17 4.80 13.43
C ILE A 6 -0.59 5.81 12.36
N ALA A 7 0.35 6.36 11.61
CA ALA A 7 0.01 7.28 10.52
C ALA A 7 -0.86 6.60 9.46
N GLY A 8 -0.50 5.36 9.07
CA GLY A 8 -1.30 4.55 8.16
C GLY A 8 -2.68 4.20 8.73
N PHE A 9 -2.75 3.86 10.04
CA PHE A 9 -4.01 3.59 10.72
C PHE A 9 -4.96 4.78 10.64
N TYR A 10 -4.54 5.97 11.05
CA TYR A 10 -5.41 7.15 11.02
C TYR A 10 -5.85 7.51 9.61
N ARG A 11 -4.97 7.39 8.62
CA ARG A 11 -5.31 7.63 7.22
C ARG A 11 -6.44 6.71 6.75
N LEU A 12 -6.33 5.39 6.98
CA LEU A 12 -7.36 4.44 6.59
C LEU A 12 -8.63 4.56 7.46
N PHE A 13 -8.48 4.89 8.74
CA PHE A 13 -9.61 5.11 9.64
C PHE A 13 -10.45 6.31 9.20
N PHE A 14 -9.84 7.47 8.94
CA PHE A 14 -10.57 8.64 8.47
C PHE A 14 -11.16 8.42 7.07
N ALA A 15 -10.46 7.73 6.18
CA ALA A 15 -11.01 7.33 4.89
C ALA A 15 -12.26 6.44 5.06
N ALA A 16 -12.22 5.46 5.96
CA ALA A 16 -13.37 4.60 6.24
C ALA A 16 -14.55 5.40 6.83
N VAL A 17 -14.31 6.28 7.79
CA VAL A 17 -15.36 7.13 8.39
C VAL A 17 -15.99 8.03 7.34
N SER A 18 -15.19 8.68 6.49
CA SER A 18 -15.68 9.53 5.41
C SER A 18 -16.51 8.75 4.40
N LEU A 19 -16.05 7.55 4.01
CA LEU A 19 -16.79 6.69 3.08
C LEU A 19 -18.12 6.17 3.67
N VAL A 20 -18.14 5.83 4.98
CA VAL A 20 -19.40 5.46 5.66
C VAL A 20 -20.38 6.62 5.61
N ALA A 21 -19.94 7.85 5.95
CA ALA A 21 -20.79 9.03 5.93
C ALA A 21 -21.37 9.28 4.52
N VAL A 22 -20.54 9.22 3.48
CA VAL A 22 -20.97 9.43 2.10
C VAL A 22 -21.94 8.35 1.64
N LEU A 23 -21.67 7.07 1.89
CA LEU A 23 -22.53 5.96 1.50
C LEU A 23 -23.89 6.01 2.24
N TYR A 24 -23.85 6.41 3.52
CA TYR A 24 -25.07 6.59 4.30
C TYR A 24 -25.94 7.74 3.76
N MET A 25 -25.34 8.90 3.47
CA MET A 25 -26.03 10.06 2.90
C MET A 25 -26.62 9.78 1.52
N ARG A 26 -25.96 8.92 0.72
CA ARG A 26 -26.46 8.52 -0.61
C ARG A 26 -27.46 7.37 -0.58
N GLY A 27 -27.65 6.72 0.55
CA GLY A 27 -28.49 5.52 0.65
C GLY A 27 -27.94 4.33 -0.14
N GLU A 28 -26.64 4.32 -0.44
CA GLU A 28 -25.95 3.32 -1.28
C GLU A 28 -25.24 2.25 -0.45
N MET A 29 -25.61 2.06 0.81
CA MET A 29 -25.04 1.00 1.65
C MET A 29 -25.39 -0.38 1.09
N GLN A 30 -24.38 -1.08 0.59
CA GLN A 30 -24.55 -2.39 -0.04
C GLN A 30 -24.21 -3.52 0.94
N ARG A 31 -24.94 -4.63 0.84
CA ARG A 31 -24.59 -5.86 1.55
C ARG A 31 -23.35 -6.48 0.89
N LEU A 32 -22.37 -6.82 1.69
CA LEU A 32 -21.13 -7.41 1.23
C LEU A 32 -21.28 -8.92 1.03
N PRO A 33 -21.20 -9.44 -0.21
CA PRO A 33 -21.20 -10.87 -0.46
C PRO A 33 -19.94 -11.54 0.11
N ARG A 34 -20.06 -12.78 0.59
CA ARG A 34 -18.94 -13.47 1.27
C ARG A 34 -17.70 -13.69 0.39
N GLY A 35 -17.90 -14.00 -0.90
CA GLY A 35 -16.78 -14.24 -1.82
C GLY A 35 -15.89 -13.01 -2.01
N PRO A 36 -16.42 -11.89 -2.53
CA PRO A 36 -15.67 -10.63 -2.64
C PRO A 36 -15.15 -10.10 -1.30
N ALA A 37 -15.87 -10.35 -0.18
CA ALA A 37 -15.45 -9.90 1.14
C ALA A 37 -14.06 -10.40 1.52
N LEU A 38 -13.78 -11.69 1.32
CA LEU A 38 -12.49 -12.29 1.67
C LEU A 38 -11.36 -11.69 0.85
N LEU A 39 -11.60 -11.49 -0.45
CA LEU A 39 -10.61 -10.86 -1.34
C LEU A 39 -10.34 -9.41 -0.96
N LEU A 40 -11.37 -8.65 -0.56
CA LEU A 40 -11.23 -7.27 -0.12
C LEU A 40 -10.50 -7.16 1.22
N VAL A 41 -10.76 -8.07 2.15
CA VAL A 41 -10.02 -8.15 3.43
C VAL A 41 -8.55 -8.48 3.17
N ALA A 42 -8.26 -9.43 2.28
CA ALA A 42 -6.89 -9.72 1.86
C ALA A 42 -6.23 -8.50 1.21
N SER A 43 -6.94 -7.82 0.30
CA SER A 43 -6.50 -6.59 -0.35
C SER A 43 -6.11 -5.51 0.68
N GLY A 44 -6.99 -5.21 1.65
CA GLY A 44 -6.71 -4.24 2.70
C GLY A 44 -5.56 -4.65 3.63
N SER A 45 -5.39 -5.95 3.87
CA SER A 45 -4.25 -6.47 4.64
C SER A 45 -2.93 -6.26 3.91
N PHE A 46 -2.87 -6.51 2.60
CA PHE A 46 -1.71 -6.23 1.77
C PHE A 46 -1.39 -4.73 1.72
N LEU A 47 -2.40 -3.87 1.63
CA LEU A 47 -2.24 -2.41 1.69
C LEU A 47 -1.67 -1.96 3.05
N ALA A 48 -2.08 -2.58 4.15
CA ALA A 48 -1.55 -2.29 5.48
C ALA A 48 -0.07 -2.65 5.59
N ILE A 49 0.33 -3.82 5.06
CA ILE A 49 1.73 -4.27 5.05
C ILE A 49 2.57 -3.34 4.15
N ASP A 50 2.04 -2.96 2.99
CA ASP A 50 2.67 -1.97 2.11
C ASP A 50 2.98 -0.67 2.87
N PHE A 51 2.01 -0.08 3.55
CA PHE A 51 2.22 1.14 4.34
C PHE A 51 3.32 0.98 5.39
N MET A 52 3.39 -0.15 6.07
CA MET A 52 4.44 -0.42 7.06
C MET A 52 5.83 -0.46 6.41
N CYS A 53 5.96 -1.21 5.30
CA CYS A 53 7.21 -1.35 4.57
C CYS A 53 7.64 -0.01 3.96
N TRP A 54 6.71 0.70 3.33
CA TRP A 54 6.99 1.99 2.70
C TRP A 54 7.46 3.05 3.70
N HIS A 55 6.77 3.20 4.82
CA HIS A 55 7.21 4.14 5.87
C HIS A 55 8.57 3.76 6.46
N ARG A 56 8.85 2.46 6.62
CA ARG A 56 10.17 2.02 7.08
C ARG A 56 11.25 2.32 6.05
N SER A 57 10.97 2.15 4.77
CA SER A 57 11.85 2.55 3.68
C SER A 57 12.15 4.05 3.73
N ILE A 58 11.10 4.91 3.88
CA ILE A 58 11.25 6.37 3.99
C ILE A 58 12.24 6.76 5.08
N HIS A 59 12.18 6.12 6.25
CA HIS A 59 13.08 6.41 7.36
C HIS A 59 14.54 6.01 7.08
N LEU A 60 14.78 5.05 6.20
CA LEU A 60 16.11 4.49 5.93
C LEU A 60 16.77 5.10 4.69
N VAL A 61 16.02 5.41 3.65
CA VAL A 61 16.54 5.89 2.35
C VAL A 61 15.98 7.26 1.94
N GLY A 62 15.10 7.84 2.74
CA GLY A 62 14.44 9.11 2.44
C GLY A 62 13.19 8.96 1.57
N PRO A 63 12.30 10.00 1.55
CA PRO A 63 11.01 9.92 0.89
C PRO A 63 11.09 9.80 -0.63
N GLY A 64 11.97 10.55 -1.27
CA GLY A 64 12.13 10.52 -2.73
C GLY A 64 12.56 9.15 -3.25
N PHE A 65 13.59 8.56 -2.63
CA PHE A 65 14.10 7.26 -3.05
C PHE A 65 13.10 6.13 -2.73
N SER A 66 12.44 6.18 -1.57
CA SER A 66 11.40 5.21 -1.19
C SER A 66 10.22 5.22 -2.17
N THR A 67 9.79 6.41 -2.63
CA THR A 67 8.72 6.54 -3.63
C THR A 67 9.13 5.97 -4.98
N LEU A 68 10.40 6.18 -5.37
CA LEU A 68 10.94 5.58 -6.59
C LEU A 68 10.94 4.05 -6.50
N LEU A 69 11.34 3.48 -5.36
CA LEU A 69 11.28 2.03 -5.14
C LEU A 69 9.83 1.51 -5.17
N ALA A 70 8.89 2.23 -4.56
CA ALA A 70 7.47 1.88 -4.57
C ALA A 70 6.91 1.83 -6.00
N SER A 71 7.42 2.65 -6.93
CA SER A 71 7.00 2.63 -8.35
C SER A 71 7.29 1.31 -9.06
N PHE A 72 8.17 0.47 -8.52
CA PHE A 72 8.40 -0.90 -9.02
C PHE A 72 7.17 -1.81 -8.91
N GLN A 73 6.13 -1.39 -8.18
CA GLN A 73 4.83 -2.06 -8.15
C GLN A 73 4.27 -2.37 -9.55
N VAL A 74 4.53 -1.51 -10.54
CA VAL A 74 4.08 -1.71 -11.92
C VAL A 74 4.67 -3.00 -12.49
N PHE A 75 5.93 -3.28 -12.20
CA PHE A 75 6.61 -4.49 -12.69
C PHE A 75 6.12 -5.74 -11.98
N PHE A 76 5.94 -5.68 -10.66
CA PHE A 76 5.37 -6.79 -9.89
C PHE A 76 3.92 -7.07 -10.29
N THR A 77 3.10 -6.03 -10.49
CA THR A 77 1.72 -6.18 -10.95
C THR A 77 1.65 -6.85 -12.32
N ALA A 78 2.50 -6.45 -13.26
CA ALA A 78 2.55 -7.07 -14.59
C ALA A 78 3.10 -8.50 -14.54
N LEU A 79 4.09 -8.78 -13.68
CA LEU A 79 4.61 -10.13 -13.46
C LEU A 79 3.50 -11.06 -12.94
N PHE A 80 2.75 -10.62 -11.95
CA PHE A 80 1.63 -11.39 -11.42
C PHE A 80 0.50 -11.53 -12.43
N ALA A 81 0.19 -10.48 -13.20
CA ALA A 81 -0.82 -10.53 -14.26
C ALA A 81 -0.44 -11.57 -15.32
N TRP A 82 0.84 -11.64 -15.68
CA TRP A 82 1.36 -12.69 -16.59
C TRP A 82 1.29 -14.09 -15.98
N LEU A 83 1.71 -14.26 -14.70
CA LEU A 83 1.74 -15.56 -14.04
C LEU A 83 0.35 -16.12 -13.75
N LEU A 84 -0.57 -15.27 -13.23
CA LEU A 84 -1.88 -15.71 -12.73
C LEU A 84 -2.98 -15.65 -13.80
N PHE A 85 -2.95 -14.60 -14.62
CA PHE A 85 -3.98 -14.36 -15.65
C PHE A 85 -3.51 -14.67 -17.06
N ARG A 86 -2.23 -15.09 -17.25
CA ARG A 86 -1.60 -15.37 -18.56
C ARG A 86 -1.70 -14.19 -19.52
N GLU A 87 -1.70 -12.96 -19.01
CA GLU A 87 -1.72 -11.75 -19.81
C GLU A 87 -0.39 -11.63 -20.57
N LYS A 88 -0.46 -11.18 -21.84
CA LYS A 88 0.74 -11.04 -22.68
C LYS A 88 1.57 -9.83 -22.24
N VAL A 89 2.81 -10.05 -21.85
CA VAL A 89 3.78 -8.99 -21.58
C VAL A 89 4.38 -8.51 -22.90
N THR A 90 4.32 -7.21 -23.18
CA THR A 90 4.89 -6.64 -24.41
C THR A 90 6.41 -6.54 -24.31
N ARG A 91 7.11 -6.64 -25.46
CA ARG A 91 8.58 -6.47 -25.50
C ARG A 91 9.03 -5.12 -24.96
N MET A 92 8.27 -4.05 -25.24
CA MET A 92 8.50 -2.71 -24.70
C MET A 92 8.48 -2.68 -23.16
N PHE A 93 7.59 -3.46 -22.54
CA PHE A 93 7.51 -3.55 -21.09
C PHE A 93 8.77 -4.22 -20.50
N VAL A 94 9.31 -5.24 -21.15
CA VAL A 94 10.57 -5.87 -20.72
C VAL A 94 11.73 -4.88 -20.82
N VAL A 95 11.80 -4.09 -21.90
CA VAL A 95 12.80 -3.02 -22.05
C VAL A 95 12.65 -1.98 -20.91
N ALA A 96 11.42 -1.59 -20.58
CA ALA A 96 11.17 -0.64 -19.48
C ALA A 96 11.68 -1.17 -18.12
N ILE A 97 11.53 -2.47 -17.84
CA ILE A 97 12.09 -3.10 -16.62
C ILE A 97 13.61 -2.94 -16.60
N PHE A 98 14.30 -3.28 -17.72
CA PHE A 98 15.75 -3.14 -17.79
C PHE A 98 16.20 -1.70 -17.60
N MET A 99 15.54 -0.73 -18.21
CA MET A 99 15.84 0.69 -18.05
C MET A 99 15.63 1.16 -16.60
N ALA A 100 14.57 0.69 -15.94
CA ALA A 100 14.32 1.03 -14.54
C ALA A 100 15.38 0.43 -13.58
N LEU A 101 15.80 -0.81 -13.82
CA LEU A 101 16.88 -1.45 -13.06
C LEU A 101 18.22 -0.74 -13.28
N LEU A 102 18.54 -0.36 -14.51
CA LEU A 102 19.72 0.44 -14.82
C LEU A 102 19.66 1.80 -14.10
N GLY A 103 18.53 2.48 -14.16
CA GLY A 103 18.33 3.75 -13.44
C GLY A 103 18.53 3.59 -11.93
N LEU A 104 18.01 2.50 -11.34
CA LEU A 104 18.21 2.21 -9.93
C LEU A 104 19.70 1.98 -9.60
N THR A 105 20.43 1.22 -10.43
CA THR A 105 21.87 0.99 -10.22
C THR A 105 22.69 2.27 -10.35
N PHE A 106 22.35 3.18 -11.27
CA PHE A 106 23.01 4.48 -11.37
C PHE A 106 22.77 5.38 -10.13
N ILE A 107 21.58 5.31 -9.55
CA ILE A 107 21.23 6.11 -8.34
C ILE A 107 21.91 5.52 -7.08
N THR A 108 21.95 4.20 -6.95
CA THR A 108 22.54 3.52 -5.78
C THR A 108 24.06 3.40 -5.86
N GLY A 109 24.64 3.59 -7.04
CA GLY A 109 26.02 3.24 -7.34
C GLY A 109 26.18 1.76 -7.68
N LEU A 110 27.29 1.42 -8.33
CA LEU A 110 27.59 0.05 -8.77
C LEU A 110 28.07 -0.85 -7.63
N ASP A 111 28.51 -0.27 -6.53
CA ASP A 111 29.09 -1.02 -5.42
C ASP A 111 28.11 -1.12 -4.24
N TRP A 112 27.35 -2.24 -4.24
CA TRP A 112 26.42 -2.57 -3.16
C TRP A 112 27.12 -2.66 -1.78
N SER A 113 28.40 -3.02 -1.76
CA SER A 113 29.16 -3.20 -0.53
C SER A 113 29.46 -1.85 0.18
N MET A 114 29.54 -0.76 -0.57
CA MET A 114 29.76 0.59 -0.06
C MET A 114 28.50 1.20 0.59
N LEU A 115 27.32 0.66 0.32
CA LEU A 115 26.07 1.13 0.92
C LEU A 115 26.00 0.74 2.40
N SER A 116 25.57 1.66 3.26
CA SER A 116 25.33 1.35 4.67
C SER A 116 24.28 0.24 4.83
N SER A 117 24.37 -0.53 5.91
CA SER A 117 23.39 -1.59 6.19
C SER A 117 21.97 -1.05 6.29
N GLY A 118 21.77 0.15 6.83
CA GLY A 118 20.49 0.83 6.90
C GLY A 118 19.94 1.15 5.52
N PHE A 119 20.77 1.67 4.61
CA PHE A 119 20.36 2.01 3.27
C PHE A 119 19.94 0.76 2.47
N ARG A 120 20.72 -0.33 2.55
CA ARG A 120 20.36 -1.63 1.95
C ARG A 120 19.02 -2.15 2.46
N SER A 121 18.81 -2.11 3.78
CA SER A 121 17.54 -2.50 4.39
C SER A 121 16.38 -1.64 3.88
N GLY A 122 16.61 -0.33 3.70
CA GLY A 122 15.62 0.59 3.16
C GLY A 122 15.20 0.24 1.72
N ILE A 123 16.14 -0.18 0.87
CA ILE A 123 15.84 -0.67 -0.48
C ILE A 123 14.96 -1.92 -0.42
N VAL A 124 15.32 -2.88 0.44
CA VAL A 124 14.52 -4.12 0.59
C VAL A 124 13.10 -3.79 1.05
N PHE A 125 12.93 -2.91 2.04
CA PHE A 125 11.60 -2.50 2.49
C PHE A 125 10.80 -1.76 1.41
N GLY A 126 11.44 -0.91 0.59
CA GLY A 126 10.79 -0.25 -0.54
C GLY A 126 10.30 -1.21 -1.62
N LEU A 127 11.12 -2.21 -1.97
CA LEU A 127 10.71 -3.26 -2.91
C LEU A 127 9.63 -4.18 -2.34
N LEU A 128 9.69 -4.51 -1.03
CA LEU A 128 8.63 -5.25 -0.35
C LEU A 128 7.31 -4.46 -0.34
N ALA A 129 7.36 -3.14 -0.15
CA ALA A 129 6.20 -2.28 -0.29
C ALA A 129 5.60 -2.40 -1.69
N ALA A 130 6.42 -2.25 -2.74
CA ALA A 130 5.97 -2.40 -4.12
C ALA A 130 5.33 -3.77 -4.41
N LEU A 131 5.90 -4.85 -3.85
CA LEU A 131 5.36 -6.20 -3.96
C LEU A 131 3.99 -6.33 -3.25
N CYS A 132 3.87 -5.82 -2.02
CA CYS A 132 2.62 -5.84 -1.26
C CYS A 132 1.54 -4.99 -1.94
N TYR A 133 1.88 -3.81 -2.44
CA TYR A 133 0.94 -2.99 -3.19
C TYR A 133 0.43 -3.71 -4.46
N SER A 134 1.29 -4.45 -5.15
CA SER A 134 0.88 -5.28 -6.28
C SER A 134 -0.11 -6.37 -5.86
N GLY A 135 0.12 -7.02 -4.71
CA GLY A 135 -0.83 -7.96 -4.11
C GLY A 135 -2.18 -7.30 -3.82
N TYR A 136 -2.17 -6.10 -3.21
CA TYR A 136 -3.38 -5.30 -3.00
C TYR A 136 -4.16 -5.10 -4.30
N LEU A 137 -3.50 -4.65 -5.38
CA LEU A 137 -4.16 -4.42 -6.68
C LEU A 137 -4.73 -5.70 -7.30
N LEU A 138 -4.06 -6.83 -7.14
CA LEU A 138 -4.54 -8.11 -7.67
C LEU A 138 -5.79 -8.60 -6.97
N PHE A 139 -5.81 -8.60 -5.64
CA PHE A 139 -7.00 -8.98 -4.87
C PHE A 139 -8.14 -8.01 -5.11
N LEU A 140 -7.85 -6.72 -5.25
CA LEU A 140 -8.82 -5.70 -5.62
C LEU A 140 -9.42 -5.98 -7.01
N LYS A 141 -8.58 -6.24 -8.02
CA LYS A 141 -9.01 -6.57 -9.38
C LYS A 141 -9.93 -7.80 -9.39
N GLU A 142 -9.55 -8.86 -8.68
CA GLU A 142 -10.33 -10.09 -8.64
C GLU A 142 -11.67 -9.89 -7.91
N SER A 143 -11.70 -9.08 -6.85
CA SER A 143 -12.95 -8.78 -6.13
C SER A 143 -13.95 -7.98 -6.94
N LEU A 144 -13.48 -7.19 -7.91
CA LEU A 144 -14.30 -6.37 -8.81
C LEU A 144 -14.80 -7.14 -10.05
N ARG A 145 -14.33 -8.35 -10.26
CA ARG A 145 -14.61 -9.13 -11.48
C ARG A 145 -16.10 -9.39 -11.68
N GLU A 146 -16.85 -9.55 -10.60
CA GLU A 146 -18.31 -9.82 -10.64
C GLU A 146 -19.17 -8.55 -10.70
N ASN A 147 -18.56 -7.34 -10.64
CA ASN A 147 -19.25 -6.03 -10.65
C ASN A 147 -20.44 -5.89 -9.66
N VAL A 148 -20.37 -6.60 -8.53
CA VAL A 148 -21.48 -6.65 -7.53
C VAL A 148 -21.45 -5.43 -6.61
N LEU A 149 -20.27 -4.81 -6.41
CA LEU A 149 -20.06 -3.73 -5.44
C LEU A 149 -19.71 -2.41 -6.13
N SER A 150 -20.23 -1.32 -5.58
CA SER A 150 -19.77 0.03 -5.99
C SER A 150 -18.32 0.25 -5.57
N GLY A 151 -17.56 1.06 -6.33
CA GLY A 151 -16.19 1.38 -6.01
C GLY A 151 -16.02 1.98 -4.60
N MET A 152 -17.00 2.76 -4.11
CA MET A 152 -16.98 3.31 -2.75
C MET A 152 -17.13 2.22 -1.68
N SER A 153 -18.02 1.24 -1.89
CA SER A 153 -18.20 0.09 -0.98
C SER A 153 -16.94 -0.77 -0.92
N VAL A 154 -16.27 -0.97 -2.05
CA VAL A 154 -14.99 -1.68 -2.16
C VAL A 154 -13.91 -0.95 -1.35
N MET A 155 -13.74 0.36 -1.58
CA MET A 155 -12.76 1.18 -0.83
C MET A 155 -13.04 1.21 0.67
N LEU A 156 -14.33 1.22 1.07
CA LEU A 156 -14.72 1.15 2.47
C LEU A 156 -14.20 -0.14 3.13
N VAL A 157 -14.44 -1.30 2.51
CA VAL A 157 -14.00 -2.59 3.08
C VAL A 157 -12.48 -2.69 3.14
N VAL A 158 -11.78 -2.24 2.10
CA VAL A 158 -10.30 -2.17 2.07
C VAL A 158 -9.78 -1.26 3.18
N SER A 159 -10.38 -0.08 3.36
CA SER A 159 -9.96 0.87 4.40
C SER A 159 -10.20 0.32 5.81
N ILE A 160 -11.35 -0.30 6.05
CA ILE A 160 -11.65 -0.91 7.37
C ILE A 160 -10.67 -2.06 7.66
N SER A 161 -10.48 -2.99 6.73
CA SER A 161 -9.60 -4.13 6.93
C SER A 161 -8.13 -3.70 7.12
N GLY A 162 -7.66 -2.75 6.32
CA GLY A 162 -6.33 -2.19 6.48
C GLY A 162 -6.14 -1.44 7.81
N ALA A 163 -7.15 -0.66 8.24
CA ALA A 163 -7.12 0.01 9.54
C ALA A 163 -7.08 -0.99 10.71
N ILE A 164 -7.86 -2.08 10.63
CA ILE A 164 -7.83 -3.14 11.65
C ILE A 164 -6.43 -3.75 11.75
N VAL A 165 -5.82 -4.13 10.63
CA VAL A 165 -4.47 -4.73 10.61
C VAL A 165 -3.44 -3.77 11.20
N LEU A 166 -3.43 -2.49 10.78
CA LEU A 166 -2.51 -1.49 11.30
C LEU A 166 -2.76 -1.18 12.79
N GLY A 167 -4.03 -1.17 13.20
CA GLY A 167 -4.42 -0.99 14.61
C GLY A 167 -3.89 -2.13 15.48
N VAL A 168 -4.08 -3.38 15.07
CA VAL A 168 -3.57 -4.57 15.79
C VAL A 168 -2.04 -4.54 15.87
N VAL A 169 -1.35 -4.23 14.78
CA VAL A 169 0.11 -4.10 14.78
C VAL A 169 0.56 -2.94 15.67
N GLY A 170 -0.13 -1.79 15.63
CA GLY A 170 0.16 -0.66 16.50
C GLY A 170 0.06 -1.03 17.97
N LEU A 171 -1.00 -1.74 18.38
CA LEU A 171 -1.18 -2.23 19.74
C LEU A 171 -0.09 -3.24 20.14
N ALA A 172 0.20 -4.20 19.25
CA ALA A 172 1.21 -5.24 19.51
C ALA A 172 2.64 -4.66 19.66
N THR A 173 2.93 -3.53 18.98
CA THR A 173 4.22 -2.85 19.06
C THR A 173 4.31 -1.81 20.18
N GLY A 174 3.27 -1.68 21.02
CA GLY A 174 3.20 -0.70 22.10
C GLY A 174 3.20 0.76 21.62
N ALA A 175 2.74 0.98 20.40
CA ALA A 175 2.72 2.29 19.80
C ALA A 175 1.64 3.17 20.46
N SER A 176 1.98 4.41 20.83
CA SER A 176 1.02 5.36 21.38
C SER A 176 0.11 5.92 20.28
N PHE A 177 -1.19 5.71 20.43
CA PHE A 177 -2.22 6.29 19.57
C PHE A 177 -2.55 7.76 19.91
N VAL A 178 -1.72 8.40 20.72
CA VAL A 178 -1.91 9.82 21.06
C VAL A 178 -1.38 10.68 19.90
N ILE A 179 -2.25 11.49 19.33
CA ILE A 179 -1.88 12.52 18.35
C ILE A 179 -1.22 13.66 19.13
N PRO A 180 0.07 14.00 18.89
CA PRO A 180 0.81 14.88 19.77
C PRO A 180 0.32 16.33 19.79
N ASP A 181 -0.26 16.80 18.67
CA ASP A 181 -0.73 18.19 18.52
C ASP A 181 -1.77 18.35 17.41
N GLY A 182 -2.48 19.50 17.42
CA GLY A 182 -3.50 19.83 16.42
C GLY A 182 -2.94 20.00 14.99
N GLY A 183 -1.68 20.36 14.83
CA GLY A 183 -1.00 20.44 13.53
C GLY A 183 -0.81 19.07 12.89
N SER A 184 -0.49 18.05 13.69
CA SER A 184 -0.41 16.66 13.22
C SER A 184 -1.78 16.13 12.79
N LEU A 185 -2.85 16.53 13.46
CA LEU A 185 -4.23 16.16 13.11
C LEU A 185 -4.66 16.78 11.78
N LEU A 186 -4.37 18.07 11.57
CA LEU A 186 -4.64 18.74 10.29
C LEU A 186 -3.83 18.13 9.14
N ALA A 187 -2.57 17.75 9.37
CA ALA A 187 -1.76 17.06 8.38
C ALA A 187 -2.32 15.67 8.01
N LEU A 188 -2.86 14.93 8.98
CA LEU A 188 -3.50 13.63 8.76
C LEU A 188 -4.83 13.76 8.00
N LEU A 189 -5.60 14.81 8.26
CA LEU A 189 -6.85 15.11 7.54
C LEU A 189 -6.62 15.64 6.13
N GLY A 190 -5.51 16.37 5.90
CA GLY A 190 -5.17 16.95 4.59
C GLY A 190 -4.49 16.01 3.61
N VAL A 191 -4.06 14.84 4.06
CA VAL A 191 -3.37 13.81 3.25
C VAL A 191 -4.29 12.62 2.91
N GLY A 192 -5.56 12.64 3.42
CA GLY A 192 -6.56 11.60 3.24
C GLY A 192 -7.40 11.72 1.96
#